data_999c52258d428e943dd10754fee33980
#
_entry.id   999c52258d428e943dd10754fee33980
#
_cell.length_a   1.000
_cell.length_b   1.000
_cell.length_c   1.000
_cell.angle_alpha   90.00
_cell.angle_beta   90.00
_cell.angle_gamma   90.00
#
_symmetry.space_group_name_H-M   'P 1'
#
loop_
_entity.id
_entity.type
_entity.pdbx_description
1 polymer ?
#
loop_
_entity_poly.entity_id
_entity_poly.type
_entity_poly.pdbx_seq_one_letter_code
_entity_poly.pdbx_strand_id
1 'polypeptide(L)'
;MTDAFSRAVERRLARMRVIARLCTAVGALMLVALGVVGLGASVVPRVMGMQSYAIISGSMEPAYPTGSLVYAEPAEGAALQAGDVAAFWRDQDVIVHRVQENVSAEGELVTKGDANDEVDIRPVPYQNVLGRVVFSVPYVGYFLIALGSTLGKLLLGWIVLMGVAFCVVGSVLSSLADRHQNES
;
A
#
# COMPACT_ATOMS: atom_id res chain seq x y z
N MET A 1 32.22 -9.55 -49.40
CA MET A 1 31.18 -8.50 -49.12
C MET A 1 30.01 -9.06 -48.31
N THR A 2 29.72 -10.36 -48.43
CA THR A 2 28.64 -11.08 -47.72
C THR A 2 28.86 -11.18 -46.18
N ASP A 3 30.10 -11.41 -45.72
CA ASP A 3 30.39 -11.61 -44.29
C ASP A 3 30.24 -10.36 -43.40
N ALA A 4 30.39 -9.17 -43.96
CA ALA A 4 30.22 -7.93 -43.20
C ALA A 4 28.74 -7.62 -43.03
N PHE A 5 27.94 -7.96 -44.02
CA PHE A 5 26.49 -7.77 -44.01
C PHE A 5 25.81 -8.73 -42.99
N SER A 6 26.16 -10.02 -43.04
CA SER A 6 25.62 -11.02 -42.12
C SER A 6 25.97 -10.70 -40.65
N ARG A 7 27.20 -10.29 -40.36
CA ARG A 7 27.61 -9.85 -39.02
C ARG A 7 26.84 -8.58 -38.54
N ALA A 8 26.48 -7.69 -39.45
CA ALA A 8 25.69 -6.52 -39.11
C ALA A 8 24.25 -6.89 -38.78
N VAL A 9 23.65 -7.84 -39.50
CA VAL A 9 22.31 -8.38 -39.22
C VAL A 9 22.28 -9.10 -37.87
N GLU A 10 23.22 -9.99 -37.61
CA GLU A 10 23.32 -10.71 -36.33
C GLU A 10 23.43 -9.76 -35.14
N ARG A 11 24.25 -8.70 -35.26
CA ARG A 11 24.33 -7.67 -34.20
C ARG A 11 23.02 -6.93 -33.97
N ARG A 12 22.26 -6.66 -35.03
CA ARG A 12 20.93 -6.04 -34.90
C ARG A 12 19.95 -6.97 -34.21
N LEU A 13 19.91 -8.25 -34.59
CA LEU A 13 19.05 -9.25 -33.97
C LEU A 13 19.41 -9.47 -32.50
N ALA A 14 20.71 -9.53 -32.16
CA ALA A 14 21.16 -9.63 -30.78
C ALA A 14 20.72 -8.43 -29.94
N ARG A 15 20.84 -7.20 -30.47
CA ARG A 15 20.35 -5.99 -29.79
C ARG A 15 18.83 -6.01 -29.58
N MET A 16 18.07 -6.43 -30.60
CA MET A 16 16.62 -6.56 -30.51
C MET A 16 16.21 -7.54 -29.40
N ARG A 17 16.88 -8.70 -29.27
CA ARG A 17 16.63 -9.66 -28.19
C ARG A 17 16.92 -9.08 -26.82
N VAL A 18 18.02 -8.33 -26.66
CA VAL A 18 18.34 -7.67 -25.40
C VAL A 18 17.26 -6.66 -25.03
N ILE A 19 16.87 -5.81 -25.98
CA ILE A 19 15.78 -4.82 -25.76
C ILE A 19 14.47 -5.53 -25.43
N ALA A 20 14.11 -6.58 -26.16
CA ALA A 20 12.92 -7.38 -25.90
C ALA A 20 12.90 -7.94 -24.47
N ARG A 21 13.99 -8.55 -24.03
CA ARG A 21 14.12 -9.09 -22.67
C ARG A 21 14.03 -8.00 -21.60
N LEU A 22 14.66 -6.85 -21.82
CA LEU A 22 14.59 -5.71 -20.91
C LEU A 22 13.17 -5.17 -20.81
N CYS A 23 12.47 -4.98 -21.92
CA CYS A 23 11.08 -4.55 -21.92
C CYS A 23 10.19 -5.52 -21.15
N THR A 24 10.28 -6.83 -21.43
CA THR A 24 9.49 -7.84 -20.72
C THR A 24 9.81 -7.85 -19.23
N ALA A 25 11.10 -7.79 -18.86
CA ALA A 25 11.51 -7.78 -17.46
C ALA A 25 10.99 -6.54 -16.70
N VAL A 26 11.06 -5.35 -17.30
CA VAL A 26 10.55 -4.11 -16.72
C VAL A 26 9.03 -4.19 -16.54
N GLY A 27 8.31 -4.61 -17.57
CA GLY A 27 6.85 -4.74 -17.50
C GLY A 27 6.42 -5.76 -16.44
N ALA A 28 7.06 -6.91 -16.39
CA ALA A 28 6.79 -7.94 -15.38
C ALA A 28 7.12 -7.44 -13.97
N LEU A 29 8.25 -6.76 -13.77
CA LEU A 29 8.63 -6.20 -12.48
C LEU A 29 7.61 -5.16 -12.00
N MET A 30 7.15 -4.28 -12.88
CA MET A 30 6.12 -3.30 -12.54
C MET A 30 4.82 -3.96 -12.06
N LEU A 31 4.34 -4.97 -12.79
CA LEU A 31 3.11 -5.68 -12.46
C LEU A 31 3.23 -6.48 -11.16
N VAL A 32 4.36 -7.16 -10.96
CA VAL A 32 4.64 -7.92 -9.73
C VAL A 32 4.75 -6.99 -8.53
N ALA A 33 5.51 -5.89 -8.65
CA ALA A 33 5.63 -4.91 -7.55
C ALA A 33 4.28 -4.33 -7.15
N LEU A 34 3.44 -3.98 -8.13
CA LEU A 34 2.09 -3.49 -7.88
C LEU A 34 1.23 -4.55 -7.18
N GLY A 35 1.30 -5.81 -7.62
CA GLY A 35 0.59 -6.93 -6.99
C GLY A 35 1.03 -7.16 -5.55
N VAL A 36 2.33 -7.17 -5.28
CA VAL A 36 2.90 -7.37 -3.93
C VAL A 36 2.46 -6.26 -2.98
N VAL A 37 2.55 -5.00 -3.42
CA VAL A 37 2.12 -3.85 -2.60
C VAL A 37 0.62 -3.89 -2.34
N GLY A 38 -0.19 -4.15 -3.36
CA GLY A 38 -1.65 -4.22 -3.22
C GLY A 38 -2.11 -5.36 -2.32
N LEU A 39 -1.54 -6.54 -2.47
CA LEU A 39 -1.84 -7.71 -1.64
C LEU A 39 -1.34 -7.51 -0.20
N GLY A 40 -0.10 -7.03 -0.03
CA GLY A 40 0.49 -6.80 1.28
C GLY A 40 -0.30 -5.77 2.10
N ALA A 41 -0.66 -4.65 1.49
CA ALA A 41 -1.37 -3.60 2.20
C ALA A 41 -2.85 -3.90 2.48
N SER A 42 -3.50 -4.75 1.67
CA SER A 42 -4.95 -4.93 1.74
C SER A 42 -5.39 -6.32 2.20
N VAL A 43 -4.74 -7.37 1.73
CA VAL A 43 -5.18 -8.75 1.95
C VAL A 43 -4.57 -9.32 3.23
N VAL A 44 -3.26 -9.14 3.43
CA VAL A 44 -2.56 -9.71 4.59
C VAL A 44 -3.17 -9.26 5.92
N PRO A 45 -3.44 -7.97 6.16
CA PRO A 45 -4.06 -7.55 7.42
C PRO A 45 -5.46 -8.14 7.63
N ARG A 46 -6.27 -8.23 6.55
CA ARG A 46 -7.62 -8.81 6.63
C ARG A 46 -7.59 -10.31 6.98
N VAL A 47 -6.66 -11.06 6.40
CA VAL A 47 -6.48 -12.49 6.73
C VAL A 47 -6.05 -12.66 8.19
N MET A 48 -5.29 -11.71 8.71
CA MET A 48 -4.89 -11.67 10.14
C MET A 48 -5.99 -11.12 11.06
N GLY A 49 -7.17 -10.81 10.54
CA GLY A 49 -8.28 -10.24 11.31
C GLY A 49 -8.10 -8.76 11.67
N MET A 50 -7.08 -8.09 11.14
CA MET A 50 -6.81 -6.69 11.42
C MET A 50 -7.60 -5.75 10.51
N GLN A 51 -7.91 -4.57 11.04
CA GLN A 51 -8.46 -3.45 10.27
C GLN A 51 -7.35 -2.40 10.07
N SER A 52 -7.40 -1.68 8.96
CA SER A 52 -6.42 -0.64 8.65
C SER A 52 -7.08 0.71 8.51
N TYR A 53 -6.42 1.74 9.08
CA TYR A 53 -6.90 3.12 9.06
C TYR A 53 -5.78 4.06 8.65
N ALA A 54 -6.10 5.05 7.81
CA ALA A 54 -5.14 6.08 7.42
C ALA A 54 -5.23 7.27 8.39
N ILE A 55 -4.09 7.67 8.95
CA ILE A 55 -3.99 8.86 9.80
C ILE A 55 -4.03 10.10 8.92
N ILE A 56 -5.05 10.93 9.09
CA ILE A 56 -5.27 12.14 8.28
C ILE A 56 -5.04 13.44 9.05
N SER A 57 -4.77 13.36 10.36
CA SER A 57 -4.50 14.52 11.23
C SER A 57 -3.20 14.35 12.01
N GLY A 58 -2.66 15.44 12.53
CA GLY A 58 -1.42 15.45 13.30
C GLY A 58 -1.59 15.13 14.79
N SER A 59 -2.80 14.79 15.27
CA SER A 59 -3.06 14.58 16.71
C SER A 59 -2.22 13.48 17.35
N MET A 60 -1.70 12.54 16.58
CA MET A 60 -0.87 11.43 17.04
C MET A 60 0.62 11.59 16.72
N GLU A 61 1.05 12.77 16.28
CA GLU A 61 2.46 13.06 16.06
C GLU A 61 3.22 13.18 17.41
N PRO A 62 4.50 12.82 17.47
CA PRO A 62 5.30 12.23 16.38
C PRO A 62 5.16 10.70 16.23
N ALA A 63 4.42 10.03 17.14
CA ALA A 63 4.37 8.56 17.18
C ALA A 63 3.74 7.95 15.91
N TYR A 64 2.70 8.60 15.38
CA TYR A 64 2.02 8.21 14.15
C TYR A 64 1.89 9.44 13.24
N PRO A 65 2.89 9.71 12.38
CA PRO A 65 2.85 10.86 11.50
C PRO A 65 1.64 10.87 10.58
N THR A 66 1.17 12.07 10.24
CA THR A 66 0.09 12.24 9.25
C THR A 66 0.46 11.51 7.95
N GLY A 67 -0.52 10.79 7.38
CA GLY A 67 -0.31 9.92 6.21
C GLY A 67 0.18 8.51 6.54
N SER A 68 0.35 8.16 7.82
CA SER A 68 0.60 6.77 8.22
C SER A 68 -0.61 5.88 7.98
N LEU A 69 -0.37 4.61 7.70
CA LEU A 69 -1.37 3.55 7.75
C LEU A 69 -1.18 2.77 9.05
N VAL A 70 -2.18 2.77 9.91
CA VAL A 70 -2.17 1.99 11.15
C VAL A 70 -3.00 0.73 10.99
N TYR A 71 -2.57 -0.34 11.66
CA TYR A 71 -3.26 -1.62 11.70
C TYR A 71 -3.70 -1.90 13.12
N ALA A 72 -5.01 -2.11 13.27
CA ALA A 72 -5.64 -2.40 14.55
C ALA A 72 -6.14 -3.85 14.58
N GLU A 73 -5.78 -4.58 15.62
CA GLU A 73 -6.41 -5.85 15.94
C GLU A 73 -7.73 -5.59 16.68
N PRO A 74 -8.78 -6.38 16.44
CA PRO A 74 -10.01 -6.27 17.20
C PRO A 74 -9.73 -6.43 18.70
N ALA A 75 -10.22 -5.52 19.50
CA ALA A 75 -10.07 -5.57 20.96
C ALA A 75 -11.31 -5.00 21.63
N GLU A 76 -11.75 -5.62 22.73
CA GLU A 76 -12.79 -5.07 23.57
C GLU A 76 -12.25 -3.88 24.35
N GLY A 77 -13.07 -2.82 24.52
CA GLY A 77 -12.65 -1.63 25.24
C GLY A 77 -12.18 -1.93 26.67
N ALA A 78 -12.81 -2.90 27.32
CA ALA A 78 -12.43 -3.34 28.67
C ALA A 78 -11.00 -3.94 28.75
N ALA A 79 -10.47 -4.46 27.66
CA ALA A 79 -9.14 -5.07 27.62
C ALA A 79 -8.01 -4.06 27.39
N LEU A 80 -8.34 -2.84 26.98
CA LEU A 80 -7.35 -1.80 26.70
C LEU A 80 -6.81 -1.19 27.99
N GLN A 81 -5.53 -0.91 28.01
CA GLN A 81 -4.83 -0.33 29.15
C GLN A 81 -4.29 1.07 28.84
N ALA A 82 -4.00 1.83 29.87
CA ALA A 82 -3.31 3.11 29.71
C ALA A 82 -1.98 2.91 28.95
N GLY A 83 -1.78 3.73 27.93
CA GLY A 83 -0.66 3.62 26.99
C GLY A 83 -0.98 2.92 25.68
N ASP A 84 -2.02 2.06 25.62
CA ASP A 84 -2.48 1.47 24.35
C ASP A 84 -3.00 2.56 23.40
N VAL A 85 -2.90 2.32 22.12
CA VAL A 85 -3.50 3.21 21.10
C VAL A 85 -4.77 2.55 20.57
N ALA A 86 -5.90 3.21 20.80
CA ALA A 86 -7.21 2.73 20.41
C ALA A 86 -7.67 3.36 19.08
N ALA A 87 -8.24 2.54 18.20
CA ALA A 87 -9.07 3.00 17.10
C ALA A 87 -10.54 2.87 17.53
N PHE A 88 -11.32 3.95 17.38
CA PHE A 88 -12.71 3.99 17.84
C PHE A 88 -13.57 4.91 17.00
N TRP A 89 -14.88 4.65 16.99
CA TRP A 89 -15.88 5.52 16.36
C TRP A 89 -16.13 6.76 17.23
N ARG A 90 -16.10 7.92 16.59
CA ARG A 90 -16.59 9.17 17.13
C ARG A 90 -17.46 9.85 16.09
N ASP A 91 -18.75 9.89 16.34
CA ASP A 91 -19.77 10.32 15.37
C ASP A 91 -19.70 9.46 14.08
N GLN A 92 -19.22 9.98 12.95
CA GLN A 92 -19.09 9.25 11.68
C GLN A 92 -17.63 8.94 11.30
N ASP A 93 -16.68 9.35 12.15
CA ASP A 93 -15.26 9.23 11.88
C ASP A 93 -14.60 8.19 12.77
N VAL A 94 -13.55 7.55 12.25
CA VAL A 94 -12.65 6.72 13.04
C VAL A 94 -11.52 7.59 13.56
N ILE A 95 -11.42 7.68 14.89
CA ILE A 95 -10.35 8.38 15.60
C ILE A 95 -9.34 7.35 16.12
N VAL A 96 -8.08 7.73 16.09
CA VAL A 96 -6.98 6.94 16.67
C VAL A 96 -6.28 7.81 17.69
N HIS A 97 -6.46 7.49 18.98
CA HIS A 97 -5.84 8.20 20.10
C HIS A 97 -5.30 7.24 21.13
N ARG A 98 -4.44 7.74 22.03
CA ARG A 98 -3.86 6.94 23.10
C ARG A 98 -4.77 6.93 24.33
N VAL A 99 -4.97 5.75 24.89
CA VAL A 99 -5.69 5.56 26.14
C VAL A 99 -4.85 6.15 27.27
N GLN A 100 -5.42 7.08 28.01
CA GLN A 100 -4.86 7.66 29.23
C GLN A 100 -5.34 6.89 30.46
N GLU A 101 -6.62 6.53 30.48
CA GLU A 101 -7.24 5.81 31.58
C GLU A 101 -8.36 4.90 31.06
N ASN A 102 -8.50 3.74 31.68
CA ASN A 102 -9.64 2.85 31.46
C ASN A 102 -10.56 2.94 32.68
N VAL A 103 -11.69 3.62 32.55
CA VAL A 103 -12.69 3.81 33.61
C VAL A 103 -13.68 2.65 33.57
N SER A 104 -13.24 1.49 34.04
CA SER A 104 -13.99 0.23 33.94
C SER A 104 -15.35 0.26 34.64
N ALA A 105 -15.50 1.07 35.69
CA ALA A 105 -16.78 1.24 36.38
C ALA A 105 -17.87 1.90 35.51
N GLU A 106 -17.46 2.72 34.54
CA GLU A 106 -18.36 3.44 33.62
C GLU A 106 -18.42 2.80 32.25
N GLY A 107 -17.50 1.84 31.95
CA GLY A 107 -17.39 1.20 30.66
C GLY A 107 -16.84 2.13 29.56
N GLU A 108 -15.93 3.01 29.93
CA GLU A 108 -15.41 4.07 29.07
C GLU A 108 -13.86 4.17 29.12
N LEU A 109 -13.30 4.75 28.06
CA LEU A 109 -11.88 5.09 27.96
C LEU A 109 -11.73 6.60 27.92
N VAL A 110 -10.81 7.14 28.71
CA VAL A 110 -10.27 8.49 28.54
C VAL A 110 -9.12 8.43 27.57
N THR A 111 -9.20 9.15 26.48
CA THR A 111 -8.23 9.13 25.38
C THR A 111 -7.61 10.51 25.17
N LYS A 112 -6.43 10.54 24.52
CA LYS A 112 -5.73 11.77 24.17
C LYS A 112 -4.88 11.54 22.91
N GLY A 113 -4.86 12.50 22.01
CA GLY A 113 -3.87 12.53 20.92
C GLY A 113 -2.48 12.85 21.48
N ASP A 114 -1.45 12.21 20.97
CA ASP A 114 -0.07 12.37 21.48
C ASP A 114 0.44 13.83 21.34
N ALA A 115 -0.01 14.54 20.31
CA ALA A 115 0.31 15.94 20.07
C ALA A 115 -0.64 16.94 20.74
N ASN A 116 -1.73 16.49 21.38
CA ASN A 116 -2.67 17.38 22.02
C ASN A 116 -2.19 17.74 23.43
N ASP A 117 -2.54 18.93 23.92
CA ASP A 117 -2.21 19.36 25.27
C ASP A 117 -3.16 18.73 26.31
N GLU A 118 -4.43 18.55 25.95
CA GLU A 118 -5.48 18.08 26.84
C GLU A 118 -6.06 16.72 26.41
N VAL A 119 -6.68 16.02 27.35
CA VAL A 119 -7.45 14.81 27.08
C VAL A 119 -8.71 15.13 26.25
N ASP A 120 -9.22 14.14 25.56
CA ASP A 120 -10.46 14.27 24.78
C ASP A 120 -11.63 14.62 25.71
N ILE A 121 -12.40 15.64 25.32
CA ILE A 121 -13.52 16.15 26.15
C ILE A 121 -14.58 15.07 26.40
N ARG A 122 -14.82 14.19 25.40
CA ARG A 122 -15.80 13.11 25.51
C ARG A 122 -15.07 11.78 25.67
N PRO A 123 -15.26 11.06 26.78
CA PRO A 123 -14.81 9.68 26.93
C PRO A 123 -15.34 8.78 25.82
N VAL A 124 -14.69 7.68 25.61
CA VAL A 124 -15.03 6.71 24.53
C VAL A 124 -15.72 5.50 25.17
N PRO A 125 -17.02 5.29 24.96
CA PRO A 125 -17.71 4.09 25.41
C PRO A 125 -17.08 2.84 24.77
N TYR A 126 -16.97 1.75 25.51
CA TYR A 126 -16.36 0.49 25.04
C TYR A 126 -16.96 -0.02 23.75
N GLN A 127 -18.27 0.15 23.56
CA GLN A 127 -18.98 -0.26 22.32
C GLN A 127 -18.50 0.48 21.06
N ASN A 128 -17.86 1.63 21.21
CA ASN A 128 -17.32 2.40 20.09
C ASN A 128 -15.90 2.00 19.73
N VAL A 129 -15.23 1.18 20.57
CA VAL A 129 -13.87 0.71 20.31
C VAL A 129 -13.89 -0.29 19.16
N LEU A 130 -13.04 -0.07 18.17
CA LEU A 130 -12.85 -0.94 17.03
C LEU A 130 -11.70 -1.90 17.23
N GLY A 131 -10.67 -1.47 17.98
CA GLY A 131 -9.51 -2.28 18.24
C GLY A 131 -8.32 -1.51 18.76
N ARG A 132 -7.23 -2.26 19.04
CA ARG A 132 -5.94 -1.75 19.48
C ARG A 132 -4.98 -1.68 18.30
N VAL A 133 -4.35 -0.53 18.10
CA VAL A 133 -3.30 -0.36 17.09
C VAL A 133 -2.05 -1.11 17.52
N VAL A 134 -1.61 -2.04 16.68
CA VAL A 134 -0.45 -2.91 16.95
C VAL A 134 0.75 -2.59 16.07
N PHE A 135 0.49 -1.97 14.89
CA PHE A 135 1.52 -1.72 13.91
C PHE A 135 1.16 -0.51 13.04
N SER A 136 2.17 0.20 12.54
CA SER A 136 1.98 1.31 11.59
C SER A 136 3.05 1.33 10.52
N VAL A 137 2.68 1.82 9.33
CA VAL A 137 3.62 2.10 8.25
C VAL A 137 3.52 3.58 7.88
N PRO A 138 4.57 4.37 8.12
CA PRO A 138 4.56 5.79 7.81
C PRO A 138 4.32 6.04 6.31
N TYR A 139 3.57 7.09 5.98
CA TYR A 139 3.29 7.61 4.64
C TYR A 139 2.51 6.69 3.66
N VAL A 140 2.33 5.42 3.98
CA VAL A 140 1.57 4.46 3.12
C VAL A 140 0.09 4.85 3.06
N GLY A 141 -0.45 5.46 4.10
CA GLY A 141 -1.82 5.97 4.11
C GLY A 141 -2.08 7.00 3.02
N TYR A 142 -1.16 7.92 2.75
CA TYR A 142 -1.28 8.88 1.64
C TYR A 142 -1.42 8.18 0.29
N PHE A 143 -0.63 7.13 0.07
CA PHE A 143 -0.69 6.36 -1.17
C PHE A 143 -2.05 5.67 -1.33
N LEU A 144 -2.58 5.07 -0.27
CA LEU A 144 -3.88 4.40 -0.31
C LEU A 144 -5.03 5.39 -0.51
N ILE A 145 -4.99 6.56 0.16
CA ILE A 145 -5.97 7.64 -0.04
C ILE A 145 -5.91 8.13 -1.50
N ALA A 146 -4.71 8.38 -2.02
CA ALA A 146 -4.51 8.79 -3.41
C ALA A 146 -5.07 7.76 -4.39
N LEU A 147 -4.78 6.47 -4.20
CA LEU A 147 -5.31 5.37 -5.03
C LEU A 147 -6.84 5.24 -4.93
N GLY A 148 -7.45 5.60 -3.81
CA GLY A 148 -8.89 5.63 -3.63
C GLY A 148 -9.58 6.73 -4.44
N SER A 149 -8.86 7.79 -4.82
CA SER A 149 -9.37 8.88 -5.63
C SER A 149 -9.61 8.48 -7.09
N THR A 150 -10.45 9.24 -7.81
CA THR A 150 -10.68 9.00 -9.24
C THR A 150 -9.39 9.11 -10.05
N LEU A 151 -8.57 10.13 -9.76
CA LEU A 151 -7.29 10.32 -10.42
C LEU A 151 -6.32 9.16 -10.12
N GLY A 152 -6.26 8.69 -8.87
CA GLY A 152 -5.41 7.57 -8.49
C GLY A 152 -5.81 6.27 -9.19
N LYS A 153 -7.11 6.00 -9.34
CA LYS A 153 -7.60 4.84 -10.09
C LYS A 153 -7.22 4.91 -11.57
N LEU A 154 -7.29 6.10 -12.18
CA LEU A 154 -6.85 6.31 -13.55
C LEU A 154 -5.34 6.11 -13.70
N LEU A 155 -4.54 6.67 -12.80
CA LEU A 155 -3.07 6.49 -12.79
C LEU A 155 -2.70 5.02 -12.60
N LEU A 156 -3.37 4.30 -11.70
CA LEU A 156 -3.18 2.87 -11.51
C LEU A 156 -3.49 2.09 -12.80
N GLY A 157 -4.61 2.40 -13.45
CA GLY A 157 -4.97 1.82 -14.75
C GLY A 157 -3.91 2.07 -15.82
N TRP A 158 -3.36 3.28 -15.89
CA TRP A 158 -2.24 3.61 -16.77
C TRP A 158 -0.97 2.82 -16.46
N ILE A 159 -0.60 2.65 -15.20
CA ILE A 159 0.58 1.86 -14.79
C ILE A 159 0.41 0.40 -15.23
N VAL A 160 -0.77 -0.18 -15.00
CA VAL A 160 -1.07 -1.55 -15.44
C VAL A 160 -1.00 -1.66 -16.96
N LEU A 161 -1.62 -0.73 -17.67
CA LEU A 161 -1.62 -0.70 -19.14
C LEU A 161 -0.18 -0.61 -19.69
N MET A 162 0.64 0.26 -19.13
CA MET A 162 2.05 0.40 -19.49
C MET A 162 2.85 -0.88 -19.22
N GLY A 163 2.65 -1.50 -18.06
CA GLY A 163 3.30 -2.78 -17.74
C GLY A 163 2.95 -3.88 -18.73
N VAL A 164 1.67 -4.01 -19.07
CA VAL A 164 1.20 -4.96 -20.10
C VAL A 164 1.77 -4.60 -21.48
N ALA A 165 1.77 -3.33 -21.85
CA ALA A 165 2.34 -2.89 -23.13
C ALA A 165 3.83 -3.23 -23.26
N PHE A 166 4.62 -3.01 -22.20
CA PHE A 166 6.04 -3.43 -22.16
C PHE A 166 6.20 -4.93 -22.34
N CYS A 167 5.38 -5.74 -21.69
CA CYS A 167 5.42 -7.20 -21.85
C CYS A 167 5.07 -7.63 -23.29
N VAL A 168 4.03 -7.03 -23.86
CA VAL A 168 3.59 -7.33 -25.26
C VAL A 168 4.67 -6.91 -26.27
N VAL A 169 5.19 -5.68 -26.15
CA VAL A 169 6.25 -5.20 -27.05
C VAL A 169 7.49 -6.10 -26.95
N GLY A 170 7.90 -6.46 -25.74
CA GLY A 170 9.02 -7.38 -25.53
C GLY A 170 8.79 -8.75 -26.17
N SER A 171 7.58 -9.31 -26.02
CA SER A 171 7.20 -10.59 -26.62
C SER A 171 7.18 -10.53 -28.17
N VAL A 172 6.63 -9.46 -28.73
CA VAL A 172 6.61 -9.27 -30.21
C VAL A 172 8.03 -9.11 -30.76
N LEU A 173 8.87 -8.29 -30.14
CA LEU A 173 10.25 -8.09 -30.58
C LEU A 173 11.06 -9.38 -30.52
N SER A 174 10.90 -10.21 -29.47
CA SER A 174 11.56 -11.51 -29.39
C SER A 174 11.10 -12.45 -30.50
N SER A 175 9.79 -12.54 -30.73
CA SER A 175 9.21 -13.37 -31.78
C SER A 175 9.67 -12.98 -33.18
N LEU A 176 9.79 -11.68 -33.47
CA LEU A 176 10.33 -11.18 -34.75
C LEU A 176 11.82 -11.53 -34.92
N ALA A 177 12.62 -11.38 -33.85
CA ALA A 177 14.04 -11.70 -33.91
C ALA A 177 14.30 -13.21 -34.12
N ASP A 178 13.42 -14.08 -33.58
CA ASP A 178 13.54 -15.53 -33.73
C ASP A 178 13.07 -16.02 -35.10
N ARG A 179 12.04 -15.39 -35.70
CA ARG A 179 11.60 -15.71 -37.08
C ARG A 179 12.69 -15.45 -38.11
N HIS A 180 13.36 -14.31 -38.05
CA HIS A 180 14.47 -13.97 -38.96
C HIS A 180 15.67 -14.90 -38.85
N GLN A 181 15.83 -15.60 -37.73
CA GLN A 181 16.90 -16.57 -37.58
C GLN A 181 16.56 -17.94 -38.19
N ASN A 182 15.29 -18.30 -38.29
CA ASN A 182 14.85 -19.57 -38.87
C ASN A 182 14.74 -19.54 -40.40
N GLU A 183 14.77 -18.33 -41.00
CA GLU A 183 14.67 -18.13 -42.47
C GLU A 183 16.02 -17.89 -43.14
N SER A 184 17.10 -17.80 -42.37
CA SER A 184 18.49 -17.59 -42.83
C SER A 184 19.34 -18.86 -42.71
#